data_cac3ef7887b38e7b11bb866f2583250e
#
_entry.id   cac3ef7887b38e7b11bb866f2583250e
#
_cell.length_a   1.000
_cell.length_b   1.000
_cell.length_c   1.000
_cell.angle_alpha   90.00
_cell.angle_beta   90.00
_cell.angle_gamma   90.00
#
_symmetry.space_group_name_H-M   'P 1'
#
loop_
_entity.id
_entity.type
_entity.pdbx_description
1 polymer ?
#
loop_
_entity_poly.entity_id
_entity_poly.type
_entity_poly.pdbx_seq_one_letter_code
_entity_poly.pdbx_strand_id
1 'polypeptide(L)'
;KTKAQTKAVHERPTPTAADVAYGDHPRQRFDFWQAKSDKPTPLVVLIHGGGWVNGDKSGFGTAAIKPFLDAGISVASINYRFIDHAMEQKVEPPVKAPLHDAARAIQVLRSKAKEWNLDKSRVGATGGSAGACTSLWLALHDDLADSKSDDPIARESTRLTAAAVNGAQTSLDPKQVQEWMPNANYGGHAFGYRDSKSPRPVEFAKALENREKLLPWIKEYSPIKLVSKDDPPIYMHYPSQDKPPVAGEEQKDP
;
A
#
# COMPACT_ATOMS: atom_id res chain seq x y z
N LYS A 1 32.47 2.22 -20.88
CA LYS A 1 31.91 0.85 -20.74
C LYS A 1 30.85 0.92 -19.66
N THR A 2 29.60 1.12 -20.08
CA THR A 2 28.41 1.16 -19.24
C THR A 2 28.11 -0.25 -18.77
N LYS A 3 28.27 -0.54 -17.47
CA LYS A 3 27.78 -1.79 -16.87
C LYS A 3 26.26 -1.74 -16.89
N ALA A 4 25.64 -2.52 -17.76
CA ALA A 4 24.22 -2.82 -17.65
C ALA A 4 23.99 -3.49 -16.29
N GLN A 5 23.31 -2.82 -15.38
CA GLN A 5 22.76 -3.46 -14.19
C GLN A 5 21.66 -4.41 -14.64
N THR A 6 21.99 -5.67 -14.75
CA THR A 6 20.98 -6.73 -14.84
C THR A 6 20.16 -6.67 -13.56
N LYS A 7 18.89 -6.24 -13.69
CA LYS A 7 17.89 -6.40 -12.63
C LYS A 7 17.93 -7.86 -12.22
N ALA A 8 18.32 -8.15 -10.97
CA ALA A 8 18.20 -9.48 -10.42
C ALA A 8 16.73 -9.88 -10.51
N VAL A 9 16.42 -10.82 -11.37
CA VAL A 9 15.08 -11.44 -11.42
C VAL A 9 14.99 -12.25 -10.13
N HIS A 10 14.24 -11.73 -9.15
CA HIS A 10 13.96 -12.50 -7.95
C HIS A 10 13.19 -13.76 -8.36
N GLU A 11 13.78 -14.92 -8.11
CA GLU A 11 13.11 -16.19 -8.33
C GLU A 11 11.78 -16.18 -7.54
N ARG A 12 10.70 -16.51 -8.23
CA ARG A 12 9.33 -16.50 -7.67
C ARG A 12 8.69 -17.86 -7.93
N PRO A 13 7.87 -18.36 -6.99
CA PRO A 13 7.01 -19.49 -7.31
C PRO A 13 6.11 -19.13 -8.49
N THR A 14 5.80 -20.10 -9.33
CA THR A 14 4.81 -19.89 -10.41
C THR A 14 3.46 -19.56 -9.79
N PRO A 15 2.81 -18.42 -10.13
CA PRO A 15 1.51 -18.09 -9.59
C PRO A 15 0.43 -19.05 -10.10
N THR A 16 -0.59 -19.29 -9.29
CA THR A 16 -1.79 -20.03 -9.67
C THR A 16 -2.59 -19.24 -10.72
N ALA A 17 -2.63 -17.91 -10.57
CA ALA A 17 -3.18 -16.99 -11.55
C ALA A 17 -2.27 -15.75 -11.66
N ALA A 18 -1.84 -15.41 -12.88
CA ALA A 18 -0.97 -14.28 -13.16
C ALA A 18 -1.73 -13.14 -13.84
N ASP A 19 -1.29 -11.91 -13.58
CA ASP A 19 -1.79 -10.69 -14.24
C ASP A 19 -3.31 -10.55 -14.24
N VAL A 20 -3.97 -11.00 -13.16
CA VAL A 20 -5.42 -10.90 -13.02
C VAL A 20 -5.83 -9.44 -12.90
N ALA A 21 -6.70 -9.00 -13.81
CA ALA A 21 -7.24 -7.63 -13.79
C ALA A 21 -8.23 -7.43 -12.65
N TYR A 22 -8.11 -6.29 -11.95
CA TYR A 22 -9.09 -5.84 -10.99
C TYR A 22 -9.68 -4.45 -11.29
N GLY A 23 -9.28 -3.89 -12.43
CA GLY A 23 -9.76 -2.64 -13.00
C GLY A 23 -9.21 -2.47 -14.42
N ASP A 24 -9.55 -1.33 -15.05
CA ASP A 24 -9.28 -1.08 -16.49
C ASP A 24 -7.85 -0.58 -16.75
N HIS A 25 -7.20 -0.01 -15.74
CA HIS A 25 -5.86 0.51 -15.93
C HIS A 25 -4.82 -0.64 -16.01
N PRO A 26 -3.79 -0.56 -16.89
CA PRO A 26 -2.77 -1.61 -17.05
C PRO A 26 -2.07 -2.01 -15.76
N ARG A 27 -1.95 -1.11 -14.78
CA ARG A 27 -1.39 -1.42 -13.47
C ARG A 27 -2.40 -2.01 -12.47
N GLN A 28 -3.66 -2.02 -12.75
CA GLN A 28 -4.65 -2.66 -11.88
C GLN A 28 -4.66 -4.17 -12.13
N ARG A 29 -3.55 -4.82 -11.72
CA ARG A 29 -3.28 -6.26 -11.88
C ARG A 29 -2.67 -6.84 -10.62
N PHE A 30 -2.96 -8.11 -10.35
CA PHE A 30 -2.29 -8.87 -9.31
C PHE A 30 -1.89 -10.27 -9.79
N ASP A 31 -0.93 -10.86 -9.09
CA ASP A 31 -0.61 -12.28 -9.16
C ASP A 31 -1.12 -12.97 -7.91
N PHE A 32 -1.58 -14.21 -8.04
CA PHE A 32 -2.16 -14.98 -6.96
C PHE A 32 -1.52 -16.36 -6.86
N TRP A 33 -1.23 -16.79 -5.64
CA TRP A 33 -0.71 -18.11 -5.30
C TRP A 33 -1.66 -18.76 -4.29
N GLN A 34 -2.26 -19.86 -4.68
CA GLN A 34 -3.15 -20.64 -3.81
C GLN A 34 -2.32 -21.57 -2.91
N ALA A 35 -2.52 -21.50 -1.61
CA ALA A 35 -1.97 -22.48 -0.69
C ALA A 35 -2.72 -23.82 -0.81
N LYS A 36 -2.01 -24.92 -0.61
CA LYS A 36 -2.60 -26.27 -0.64
C LYS A 36 -3.39 -26.53 0.64
N SER A 37 -4.69 -26.73 0.52
CA SER A 37 -5.59 -27.01 1.65
C SER A 37 -6.93 -27.55 1.19
N ASP A 38 -7.50 -28.48 1.95
CA ASP A 38 -8.86 -28.99 1.77
C ASP A 38 -9.92 -28.04 2.38
N LYS A 39 -9.47 -27.03 3.13
CA LYS A 39 -10.32 -26.02 3.75
C LYS A 39 -10.03 -24.64 3.18
N PRO A 40 -10.99 -23.71 3.21
CA PRO A 40 -10.73 -22.34 2.79
C PRO A 40 -9.52 -21.71 3.53
N THR A 41 -8.59 -21.17 2.76
CA THR A 41 -7.32 -20.62 3.27
C THR A 41 -7.43 -19.14 3.60
N PRO A 42 -6.72 -18.64 4.63
CA PRO A 42 -6.49 -17.22 4.79
C PRO A 42 -5.79 -16.64 3.56
N LEU A 43 -5.89 -15.34 3.38
CA LEU A 43 -5.20 -14.59 2.33
C LEU A 43 -4.30 -13.52 2.92
N VAL A 44 -3.09 -13.38 2.42
CA VAL A 44 -2.24 -12.20 2.63
C VAL A 44 -2.03 -11.45 1.32
N VAL A 45 -2.21 -10.13 1.35
CA VAL A 45 -1.97 -9.24 0.20
C VAL A 45 -0.64 -8.52 0.39
N LEU A 46 0.29 -8.74 -0.53
CA LEU A 46 1.60 -8.09 -0.58
C LEU A 46 1.48 -6.80 -1.40
N ILE A 47 1.82 -5.68 -0.79
CA ILE A 47 1.72 -4.34 -1.39
C ILE A 47 3.12 -3.72 -1.46
N HIS A 48 3.62 -3.49 -2.68
CA HIS A 48 4.98 -2.97 -2.87
C HIS A 48 5.09 -1.50 -2.43
N GLY A 49 6.30 -1.11 -2.01
CA GLY A 49 6.67 0.26 -1.71
C GLY A 49 6.97 1.09 -2.98
N GLY A 50 7.83 2.09 -2.82
CA GLY A 50 8.25 2.96 -3.92
C GLY A 50 7.53 4.31 -3.97
N GLY A 51 7.02 4.80 -2.84
CA GLY A 51 6.40 6.13 -2.71
C GLY A 51 5.17 6.33 -3.59
N TRP A 52 4.50 5.26 -3.99
CA TRP A 52 3.40 5.29 -4.97
C TRP A 52 3.79 5.88 -6.34
N VAL A 53 5.08 5.95 -6.65
CA VAL A 53 5.59 6.49 -7.94
C VAL A 53 6.45 5.49 -8.71
N ASN A 54 6.81 4.38 -8.07
CA ASN A 54 7.52 3.26 -8.69
C ASN A 54 7.23 1.94 -7.95
N GLY A 55 7.85 0.87 -8.39
CA GLY A 55 7.68 -0.47 -7.83
C GLY A 55 6.80 -1.36 -8.69
N ASP A 56 6.80 -2.65 -8.34
CA ASP A 56 6.03 -3.65 -9.08
C ASP A 56 5.73 -4.87 -8.20
N LYS A 57 4.59 -5.52 -8.44
CA LYS A 57 4.17 -6.77 -7.80
C LYS A 57 5.21 -7.91 -7.96
N SER A 58 6.05 -7.85 -8.98
CA SER A 58 7.13 -8.81 -9.20
C SER A 58 8.33 -8.61 -8.26
N GLY A 59 8.36 -7.54 -7.47
CA GLY A 59 9.42 -7.28 -6.49
C GLY A 59 9.44 -8.24 -5.31
N PHE A 60 8.35 -8.99 -5.07
CA PHE A 60 8.30 -10.02 -4.03
C PHE A 60 8.79 -11.37 -4.57
N GLY A 61 9.93 -11.81 -4.08
CA GLY A 61 10.53 -13.12 -4.45
C GLY A 61 10.02 -14.28 -3.59
N THR A 62 10.61 -15.46 -3.81
CA THR A 62 10.28 -16.71 -3.11
C THR A 62 10.32 -16.55 -1.59
N ALA A 63 11.30 -15.81 -1.06
CA ALA A 63 11.44 -15.58 0.39
C ALA A 63 10.26 -14.84 1.01
N ALA A 64 9.56 -14.00 0.24
CA ALA A 64 8.37 -13.29 0.72
C ALA A 64 7.08 -14.09 0.55
N ILE A 65 7.01 -15.00 -0.42
CA ILE A 65 5.78 -15.72 -0.79
C ILE A 65 5.73 -17.11 -0.13
N LYS A 66 6.83 -17.87 -0.23
CA LYS A 66 6.85 -19.27 0.18
C LYS A 66 6.51 -19.52 1.66
N PRO A 67 6.98 -18.72 2.63
CA PRO A 67 6.63 -18.93 4.04
C PRO A 67 5.12 -18.89 4.31
N PHE A 68 4.37 -18.03 3.63
CA PHE A 68 2.92 -17.98 3.75
C PHE A 68 2.27 -19.23 3.16
N LEU A 69 2.69 -19.66 1.97
CA LEU A 69 2.16 -20.87 1.32
C LEU A 69 2.42 -22.11 2.17
N ASP A 70 3.61 -22.24 2.75
CA ASP A 70 3.99 -23.34 3.63
C ASP A 70 3.15 -23.35 4.93
N ALA A 71 2.72 -22.17 5.37
CA ALA A 71 1.81 -22.02 6.51
C ALA A 71 0.31 -22.20 6.14
N GLY A 72 -0.01 -22.57 4.91
CA GLY A 72 -1.38 -22.75 4.44
C GLY A 72 -2.13 -21.42 4.19
N ILE A 73 -1.40 -20.33 3.96
CA ILE A 73 -1.93 -19.00 3.69
C ILE A 73 -1.74 -18.68 2.21
N SER A 74 -2.80 -18.41 1.48
CA SER A 74 -2.75 -17.95 0.10
C SER A 74 -2.19 -16.55 0.01
N VAL A 75 -1.55 -16.21 -1.11
CA VAL A 75 -0.85 -14.94 -1.31
C VAL A 75 -1.36 -14.24 -2.56
N ALA A 76 -1.55 -12.94 -2.49
CA ALA A 76 -1.70 -12.09 -3.66
C ALA A 76 -0.65 -10.97 -3.62
N SER A 77 -0.05 -10.63 -4.76
CA SER A 77 0.84 -9.48 -4.90
C SER A 77 0.24 -8.53 -5.91
N ILE A 78 0.00 -7.29 -5.51
CA ILE A 78 -0.75 -6.32 -6.31
C ILE A 78 0.15 -5.22 -6.89
N ASN A 79 -0.18 -4.77 -8.10
CA ASN A 79 0.19 -3.47 -8.63
C ASN A 79 -0.97 -2.51 -8.39
N TYR A 80 -0.70 -1.22 -8.43
CA TYR A 80 -1.67 -0.13 -8.29
C TYR A 80 -1.26 1.06 -9.18
N ARG A 81 -2.19 1.97 -9.49
CA ARG A 81 -1.87 3.20 -10.21
C ARG A 81 -0.92 4.07 -9.40
N PHE A 82 0.07 4.63 -10.06
CA PHE A 82 0.99 5.57 -9.43
C PHE A 82 0.37 6.97 -9.30
N ILE A 83 1.00 7.80 -8.49
CA ILE A 83 0.65 9.22 -8.34
C ILE A 83 0.62 9.93 -9.70
N ASP A 84 1.59 9.65 -10.58
CA ASP A 84 1.65 10.26 -11.92
C ASP A 84 0.41 9.90 -12.75
N HIS A 85 -0.03 8.63 -12.75
CA HIS A 85 -1.28 8.21 -13.41
C HIS A 85 -2.51 8.88 -12.79
N ALA A 86 -2.52 9.03 -11.46
CA ALA A 86 -3.62 9.72 -10.76
C ALA A 86 -3.71 11.19 -11.17
N MET A 87 -2.57 11.88 -11.27
CA MET A 87 -2.50 13.28 -11.72
C MET A 87 -2.95 13.42 -13.17
N GLU A 88 -2.51 12.55 -14.07
CA GLU A 88 -2.97 12.50 -15.47
C GLU A 88 -4.49 12.31 -15.57
N GLN A 89 -5.06 11.45 -14.70
CA GLN A 89 -6.49 11.17 -14.62
C GLN A 89 -7.27 12.21 -13.78
N LYS A 90 -6.60 13.25 -13.25
CA LYS A 90 -7.20 14.29 -12.39
C LYS A 90 -7.89 13.72 -11.15
N VAL A 91 -7.33 12.64 -10.57
CA VAL A 91 -7.79 12.09 -9.29
C VAL A 91 -7.25 12.97 -8.16
N GLU A 92 -8.14 13.46 -7.30
CA GLU A 92 -7.79 14.33 -6.17
C GLU A 92 -8.23 13.73 -4.82
N PRO A 93 -7.30 13.65 -3.83
CA PRO A 93 -5.85 13.81 -4.01
C PRO A 93 -5.27 12.63 -4.78
N PRO A 94 -4.10 12.77 -5.42
CA PRO A 94 -3.52 11.69 -6.20
C PRO A 94 -3.28 10.39 -5.43
N VAL A 95 -2.97 10.45 -4.12
CA VAL A 95 -2.78 9.27 -3.26
C VAL A 95 -4.05 8.41 -3.14
N LYS A 96 -5.22 8.98 -3.40
CA LYS A 96 -6.50 8.25 -3.47
C LYS A 96 -6.40 7.06 -4.45
N ALA A 97 -5.77 7.26 -5.62
CA ALA A 97 -5.73 6.21 -6.64
C ALA A 97 -5.03 4.92 -6.15
N PRO A 98 -3.76 4.93 -5.68
CA PRO A 98 -3.12 3.71 -5.20
C PRO A 98 -3.82 3.08 -4.00
N LEU A 99 -4.36 3.86 -3.06
CA LEU A 99 -5.03 3.34 -1.88
C LEU A 99 -6.36 2.65 -2.24
N HIS A 100 -7.19 3.32 -3.04
CA HIS A 100 -8.47 2.73 -3.49
C HIS A 100 -8.26 1.59 -4.49
N ASP A 101 -7.18 1.59 -5.27
CA ASP A 101 -6.81 0.44 -6.11
C ASP A 101 -6.51 -0.79 -5.24
N ALA A 102 -5.78 -0.62 -4.13
CA ALA A 102 -5.53 -1.71 -3.20
C ALA A 102 -6.81 -2.22 -2.53
N ALA A 103 -7.73 -1.33 -2.14
CA ALA A 103 -9.06 -1.69 -1.64
C ALA A 103 -9.86 -2.49 -2.68
N ARG A 104 -9.87 -2.03 -3.94
CA ARG A 104 -10.54 -2.73 -5.04
C ARG A 104 -9.94 -4.10 -5.31
N ALA A 105 -8.62 -4.24 -5.24
CA ALA A 105 -7.96 -5.54 -5.38
C ALA A 105 -8.43 -6.53 -4.30
N ILE A 106 -8.60 -6.09 -3.04
CA ILE A 106 -9.15 -6.92 -1.96
C ILE A 106 -10.58 -7.34 -2.27
N GLN A 107 -11.43 -6.45 -2.76
CA GLN A 107 -12.81 -6.78 -3.15
C GLN A 107 -12.84 -7.84 -4.25
N VAL A 108 -12.01 -7.70 -5.29
CA VAL A 108 -11.90 -8.70 -6.37
C VAL A 108 -11.40 -10.04 -5.84
N LEU A 109 -10.38 -10.05 -4.97
CA LEU A 109 -9.88 -11.27 -4.35
C LEU A 109 -10.99 -11.98 -3.53
N ARG A 110 -11.79 -11.23 -2.78
CA ARG A 110 -12.92 -11.77 -2.02
C ARG A 110 -14.04 -12.31 -2.90
N SER A 111 -14.33 -11.64 -4.03
CA SER A 111 -15.32 -12.12 -4.99
C SER A 111 -14.94 -13.47 -5.60
N LYS A 112 -13.63 -13.79 -5.66
CA LYS A 112 -13.09 -15.06 -6.16
C LYS A 112 -12.91 -16.12 -5.07
N ALA A 113 -13.38 -15.88 -3.85
CA ALA A 113 -13.13 -16.77 -2.72
C ALA A 113 -13.61 -18.21 -2.95
N LYS A 114 -14.74 -18.41 -3.60
CA LYS A 114 -15.25 -19.74 -3.94
C LYS A 114 -14.36 -20.45 -4.98
N GLU A 115 -13.92 -19.72 -6.00
CA GLU A 115 -13.07 -20.23 -7.08
C GLU A 115 -11.69 -20.62 -6.57
N TRP A 116 -11.14 -19.83 -5.62
CA TRP A 116 -9.76 -19.96 -5.14
C TRP A 116 -9.65 -20.52 -3.74
N ASN A 117 -10.72 -21.12 -3.22
CA ASN A 117 -10.76 -21.72 -1.88
C ASN A 117 -10.23 -20.78 -0.78
N LEU A 118 -10.70 -19.51 -0.78
CA LEU A 118 -10.31 -18.50 0.20
C LEU A 118 -11.36 -18.33 1.28
N ASP A 119 -10.89 -18.08 2.51
CA ASP A 119 -11.72 -17.61 3.59
C ASP A 119 -11.82 -16.08 3.58
N LYS A 120 -12.97 -15.56 3.14
CA LYS A 120 -13.25 -14.12 3.08
C LYS A 120 -13.10 -13.40 4.42
N SER A 121 -13.24 -14.12 5.53
CA SER A 121 -13.14 -13.55 6.87
C SER A 121 -11.71 -13.40 7.39
N ARG A 122 -10.72 -13.98 6.70
CA ARG A 122 -9.31 -13.97 7.10
C ARG A 122 -8.42 -13.39 6.00
N VAL A 123 -8.42 -12.07 5.89
CA VAL A 123 -7.63 -11.32 4.90
C VAL A 123 -6.72 -10.34 5.61
N GLY A 124 -5.41 -10.50 5.44
CA GLY A 124 -4.39 -9.58 5.94
C GLY A 124 -3.66 -8.86 4.82
N ALA A 125 -2.94 -7.80 5.16
CA ALA A 125 -2.06 -7.09 4.23
C ALA A 125 -0.68 -6.84 4.84
N THR A 126 0.32 -6.79 3.99
CA THR A 126 1.69 -6.46 4.38
C THR A 126 2.40 -5.69 3.26
N GLY A 127 3.36 -4.88 3.65
CA GLY A 127 4.20 -4.13 2.72
C GLY A 127 5.27 -3.31 3.42
N GLY A 128 6.11 -2.66 2.64
CA GLY A 128 7.13 -1.73 3.12
C GLY A 128 6.89 -0.31 2.59
N SER A 129 7.30 0.73 3.36
CA SER A 129 7.20 2.14 2.95
C SER A 129 5.78 2.52 2.48
N ALA A 130 5.59 3.00 1.26
CA ALA A 130 4.27 3.31 0.69
C ALA A 130 3.30 2.11 0.73
N GLY A 131 3.78 0.88 0.51
CA GLY A 131 2.97 -0.34 0.66
C GLY A 131 2.57 -0.60 2.10
N ALA A 132 3.43 -0.26 3.06
CA ALA A 132 3.12 -0.30 4.48
C ALA A 132 2.05 0.73 4.86
N CYS A 133 2.19 1.98 4.39
CA CYS A 133 1.18 3.03 4.58
C CYS A 133 -0.18 2.61 3.99
N THR A 134 -0.18 2.03 2.78
CA THR A 134 -1.39 1.50 2.15
C THR A 134 -2.02 0.37 2.97
N SER A 135 -1.20 -0.55 3.50
CA SER A 135 -1.68 -1.65 4.37
C SER A 135 -2.28 -1.12 5.67
N LEU A 136 -1.67 -0.10 6.28
CA LEU A 136 -2.22 0.57 7.47
C LEU A 136 -3.54 1.29 7.15
N TRP A 137 -3.59 2.03 6.05
CA TRP A 137 -4.80 2.71 5.62
C TRP A 137 -5.96 1.73 5.44
N LEU A 138 -5.72 0.60 4.76
CA LEU A 138 -6.72 -0.48 4.60
C LEU A 138 -7.16 -1.09 5.93
N ALA A 139 -6.26 -1.22 6.89
CA ALA A 139 -6.56 -1.80 8.20
C ALA A 139 -7.42 -0.87 9.06
N LEU A 140 -7.16 0.43 8.99
CA LEU A 140 -7.73 1.45 9.87
C LEU A 140 -8.91 2.22 9.25
N HIS A 141 -9.08 2.14 7.91
CA HIS A 141 -10.18 2.81 7.22
C HIS A 141 -11.49 2.04 7.39
N ASP A 142 -12.60 2.74 7.47
CA ASP A 142 -13.94 2.15 7.44
C ASP A 142 -14.12 1.28 6.19
N ASP A 143 -15.08 0.34 6.27
CA ASP A 143 -15.36 -0.53 5.14
C ASP A 143 -15.89 0.25 3.94
N LEU A 144 -15.24 0.08 2.79
CA LEU A 144 -15.64 0.69 1.52
C LEU A 144 -16.68 -0.15 0.75
N ALA A 145 -17.21 -1.21 1.36
CA ALA A 145 -18.26 -2.01 0.74
C ALA A 145 -19.52 -1.17 0.53
N ASP A 146 -20.01 -1.12 -0.70
CA ASP A 146 -21.30 -0.51 -1.04
C ASP A 146 -22.34 -1.62 -1.28
N SER A 147 -23.13 -1.94 -0.26
CA SER A 147 -24.16 -3.00 -0.32
C SER A 147 -25.26 -2.73 -1.36
N LYS A 148 -25.39 -1.49 -1.83
CA LYS A 148 -26.40 -1.06 -2.81
C LYS A 148 -25.83 -0.94 -4.23
N SER A 149 -24.54 -1.13 -4.42
CA SER A 149 -23.90 -1.05 -5.73
C SER A 149 -24.44 -2.11 -6.69
N ASP A 150 -24.64 -1.76 -7.95
CA ASP A 150 -24.93 -2.70 -9.02
C ASP A 150 -23.73 -3.59 -9.36
N ASP A 151 -22.51 -3.13 -9.04
CA ASP A 151 -21.30 -3.93 -9.15
C ASP A 151 -21.18 -4.90 -7.94
N PRO A 152 -21.32 -6.23 -8.17
CA PRO A 152 -21.24 -7.21 -7.10
C PRO A 152 -19.87 -7.23 -6.39
N ILE A 153 -18.82 -6.78 -7.06
CA ILE A 153 -17.48 -6.69 -6.47
C ILE A 153 -17.41 -5.52 -5.47
N ALA A 154 -18.05 -4.40 -5.76
CA ALA A 154 -18.10 -3.26 -4.84
C ALA A 154 -18.88 -3.56 -3.55
N ARG A 155 -19.68 -4.62 -3.52
CA ARG A 155 -20.37 -5.11 -2.31
C ARG A 155 -19.48 -5.92 -1.37
N GLU A 156 -18.30 -6.37 -1.83
CA GLU A 156 -17.36 -7.09 -0.97
C GLU A 156 -16.65 -6.13 -0.02
N SER A 157 -16.41 -6.58 1.20
CA SER A 157 -15.73 -5.79 2.25
C SER A 157 -14.26 -5.49 1.87
N THR A 158 -13.75 -4.36 2.32
CA THR A 158 -12.33 -3.99 2.26
C THR A 158 -11.61 -4.18 3.58
N ARG A 159 -12.32 -4.48 4.67
CA ARG A 159 -11.75 -4.62 6.04
C ARG A 159 -10.73 -5.75 6.09
N LEU A 160 -9.64 -5.50 6.80
CA LEU A 160 -8.61 -6.50 7.07
C LEU A 160 -8.83 -7.14 8.45
N THR A 161 -8.28 -8.33 8.64
CA THR A 161 -8.24 -9.02 9.95
C THR A 161 -6.90 -8.88 10.65
N ALA A 162 -5.86 -8.46 9.95
CA ALA A 162 -4.55 -8.12 10.49
C ALA A 162 -3.74 -7.32 9.47
N ALA A 163 -2.80 -6.53 9.93
CA ALA A 163 -1.76 -5.94 9.09
C ALA A 163 -0.38 -6.12 9.73
N ALA A 164 0.66 -6.36 8.90
CA ALA A 164 2.04 -6.41 9.34
C ALA A 164 2.88 -5.53 8.41
N VAL A 165 3.53 -4.50 8.93
CA VAL A 165 4.13 -3.45 8.10
C VAL A 165 5.56 -3.13 8.50
N ASN A 166 6.36 -2.70 7.51
CA ASN A 166 7.76 -2.33 7.70
C ASN A 166 7.99 -0.90 7.20
N GLY A 167 8.50 -0.02 8.08
CA GLY A 167 8.84 1.36 7.74
C GLY A 167 7.64 2.17 7.23
N ALA A 168 6.48 2.05 7.87
CA ALA A 168 5.25 2.70 7.43
C ALA A 168 5.25 4.20 7.73
N GLN A 169 4.78 5.01 6.77
CA GLN A 169 4.32 6.37 7.07
C GLN A 169 2.95 6.28 7.74
N THR A 170 2.87 6.68 9.00
CA THR A 170 1.61 6.68 9.76
C THR A 170 0.84 7.98 9.60
N SER A 171 1.53 9.07 9.22
CA SER A 171 0.94 10.37 8.93
C SER A 171 1.36 10.86 7.54
N LEU A 172 0.43 11.51 6.84
CA LEU A 172 0.70 12.28 5.62
C LEU A 172 0.60 13.79 5.87
N ASP A 173 0.39 14.22 7.12
CA ASP A 173 0.38 15.63 7.51
C ASP A 173 1.83 16.19 7.51
N PRO A 174 2.19 17.09 6.57
CA PRO A 174 3.54 17.59 6.48
C PRO A 174 4.02 18.30 7.75
N LYS A 175 3.13 18.97 8.47
CA LYS A 175 3.46 19.62 9.75
C LYS A 175 3.78 18.57 10.82
N GLN A 176 2.93 17.57 10.99
CA GLN A 176 3.14 16.51 11.96
C GLN A 176 4.41 15.69 11.65
N VAL A 177 4.65 15.41 10.37
CA VAL A 177 5.88 14.72 9.93
C VAL A 177 7.11 15.56 10.24
N GLN A 178 7.08 16.88 10.02
CA GLN A 178 8.21 17.78 10.35
C GLN A 178 8.43 17.91 11.86
N GLU A 179 7.36 17.91 12.66
CA GLU A 179 7.46 17.92 14.14
C GLU A 179 8.14 16.65 14.68
N TRP A 180 7.84 15.49 14.08
CA TRP A 180 8.44 14.21 14.50
C TRP A 180 9.83 13.97 13.91
N MET A 181 10.06 14.45 12.70
CA MET A 181 11.30 14.32 11.94
C MET A 181 11.68 15.67 11.36
N PRO A 182 12.46 16.51 12.11
CA PRO A 182 12.73 17.90 11.72
C PRO A 182 13.35 18.09 10.34
N ASN A 183 14.05 17.07 9.83
CA ASN A 183 14.69 17.10 8.52
C ASN A 183 13.86 16.41 7.41
N ALA A 184 12.59 16.09 7.70
CA ALA A 184 11.71 15.46 6.72
C ALA A 184 11.51 16.33 5.47
N ASN A 185 11.58 15.71 4.33
CA ASN A 185 11.42 16.36 3.02
C ASN A 185 10.59 15.53 2.04
N TYR A 186 9.77 14.62 2.57
CA TYR A 186 9.04 13.62 1.79
C TYR A 186 7.54 13.68 2.09
N GLY A 187 6.70 13.45 1.07
CA GLY A 187 5.24 13.29 1.21
C GLY A 187 4.40 14.26 0.38
N GLY A 188 4.96 15.37 -0.10
CA GLY A 188 4.22 16.36 -0.90
C GLY A 188 3.59 15.80 -2.17
N HIS A 189 4.23 14.80 -2.77
CA HIS A 189 3.71 14.10 -3.96
C HIS A 189 2.36 13.42 -3.72
N ALA A 190 2.07 12.96 -2.51
CA ALA A 190 0.79 12.32 -2.18
C ALA A 190 -0.42 13.25 -2.45
N PHE A 191 -0.21 14.56 -2.34
CA PHE A 191 -1.22 15.59 -2.51
C PHE A 191 -1.08 16.39 -3.81
N GLY A 192 -0.33 15.89 -4.79
CA GLY A 192 -0.23 16.51 -6.12
C GLY A 192 0.87 17.55 -6.27
N TYR A 193 1.75 17.73 -5.29
CA TYR A 193 2.91 18.62 -5.40
C TYR A 193 4.11 17.97 -6.08
N ARG A 194 3.88 16.83 -6.75
CA ARG A 194 4.90 16.14 -7.51
C ARG A 194 5.20 16.89 -8.79
N ASP A 195 6.50 17.14 -8.98
CA ASP A 195 7.06 17.68 -10.21
C ASP A 195 8.38 16.96 -10.51
N SER A 196 8.46 16.28 -11.65
CA SER A 196 9.67 15.55 -12.05
C SER A 196 10.94 16.42 -12.16
N LYS A 197 10.77 17.75 -12.23
CA LYS A 197 11.85 18.75 -12.30
C LYS A 197 12.17 19.37 -10.95
N SER A 198 11.32 19.17 -9.95
CA SER A 198 11.51 19.73 -8.62
C SER A 198 12.06 18.69 -7.65
N PRO A 199 13.04 19.04 -6.81
CA PRO A 199 13.50 18.15 -5.75
C PRO A 199 12.42 17.96 -4.67
N ARG A 200 12.42 16.78 -4.00
CA ARG A 200 11.46 16.43 -2.94
C ARG A 200 11.27 17.49 -1.85
N PRO A 201 12.33 18.20 -1.36
CA PRO A 201 12.15 19.27 -0.39
C PRO A 201 11.22 20.39 -0.86
N VAL A 202 11.23 20.71 -2.16
CA VAL A 202 10.33 21.72 -2.76
C VAL A 202 8.89 21.23 -2.78
N GLU A 203 8.67 19.97 -3.14
CA GLU A 203 7.33 19.34 -3.09
C GLU A 203 6.77 19.33 -1.67
N PHE A 204 7.62 19.01 -0.68
CA PHE A 204 7.25 19.00 0.73
C PHE A 204 6.93 20.40 1.27
N ALA A 205 7.76 21.40 0.95
CA ALA A 205 7.52 22.79 1.36
C ALA A 205 6.20 23.33 0.80
N LYS A 206 5.88 23.04 -0.47
CA LYS A 206 4.58 23.42 -1.06
C LYS A 206 3.39 22.75 -0.34
N ALA A 207 3.52 21.48 0.05
CA ALA A 207 2.49 20.81 0.80
C ALA A 207 2.32 21.44 2.19
N LEU A 208 3.41 21.81 2.86
CA LEU A 208 3.38 22.48 4.16
C LEU A 208 2.73 23.87 4.08
N GLU A 209 3.09 24.69 3.08
CA GLU A 209 2.50 26.00 2.83
C GLU A 209 0.98 25.93 2.56
N ASN A 210 0.52 24.87 1.90
CA ASN A 210 -0.87 24.69 1.56
C ASN A 210 -1.63 23.76 2.52
N ARG A 211 -1.03 23.41 3.66
CA ARG A 211 -1.54 22.42 4.60
C ARG A 211 -3.02 22.61 4.97
N GLU A 212 -3.46 23.85 5.20
CA GLU A 212 -4.86 24.11 5.58
C GLU A 212 -5.87 23.65 4.52
N LYS A 213 -5.53 23.77 3.25
CA LYS A 213 -6.35 23.27 2.14
C LYS A 213 -6.33 21.75 2.06
N LEU A 214 -5.26 21.12 2.56
CA LEU A 214 -5.05 19.67 2.54
C LEU A 214 -5.67 18.96 3.74
N LEU A 215 -6.12 19.67 4.78
CA LEU A 215 -6.64 19.08 6.02
C LEU A 215 -7.69 17.97 5.80
N PRO A 216 -8.70 18.14 4.89
CA PRO A 216 -9.65 17.06 4.62
C PRO A 216 -8.98 15.80 4.09
N TRP A 217 -8.02 15.94 3.19
CA TRP A 217 -7.27 14.82 2.61
C TRP A 217 -6.29 14.19 3.60
N ILE A 218 -5.63 15.02 4.41
CA ILE A 218 -4.78 14.56 5.51
C ILE A 218 -5.57 13.70 6.48
N LYS A 219 -6.79 14.11 6.83
CA LYS A 219 -7.68 13.35 7.71
C LYS A 219 -8.08 12.01 7.11
N GLU A 220 -8.39 11.99 5.82
CA GLU A 220 -8.88 10.82 5.10
C GLU A 220 -7.78 9.79 4.81
N TYR A 221 -6.56 10.27 4.49
CA TYR A 221 -5.50 9.39 3.96
C TYR A 221 -4.32 9.17 4.92
N SER A 222 -4.29 9.81 6.09
CA SER A 222 -3.28 9.53 7.11
C SER A 222 -3.73 8.40 8.03
N PRO A 223 -3.06 7.24 8.05
CA PRO A 223 -3.48 6.10 8.88
C PRO A 223 -3.75 6.45 10.34
N ILE A 224 -2.89 7.27 10.96
CA ILE A 224 -3.04 7.69 12.37
C ILE A 224 -4.34 8.46 12.67
N LYS A 225 -4.95 9.07 11.67
CA LYS A 225 -6.22 9.81 11.81
C LYS A 225 -7.45 8.91 11.79
N LEU A 226 -7.27 7.67 11.39
CA LEU A 226 -8.35 6.69 11.20
C LEU A 226 -8.44 5.69 12.35
N VAL A 227 -7.47 5.71 13.28
CA VAL A 227 -7.42 4.75 14.39
C VAL A 227 -8.72 4.76 15.20
N SER A 228 -9.30 3.59 15.38
CA SER A 228 -10.54 3.36 16.10
C SER A 228 -10.47 2.10 17.00
N LYS A 229 -11.49 1.86 17.79
CA LYS A 229 -11.53 0.72 18.72
C LYS A 229 -11.84 -0.63 18.06
N ASP A 230 -12.32 -0.63 16.83
CA ASP A 230 -12.68 -1.83 16.05
C ASP A 230 -11.61 -2.22 15.02
N ASP A 231 -10.45 -1.59 15.10
CA ASP A 231 -9.32 -1.88 14.24
C ASP A 231 -8.74 -3.27 14.50
N PRO A 232 -8.23 -3.95 13.45
CA PRO A 232 -7.58 -5.23 13.61
C PRO A 232 -6.20 -5.09 14.28
N PRO A 233 -5.61 -6.19 14.79
CA PRO A 233 -4.25 -6.18 15.29
C PRO A 233 -3.26 -5.80 14.19
N ILE A 234 -2.30 -4.93 14.56
CA ILE A 234 -1.27 -4.42 13.66
C ILE A 234 0.11 -4.71 14.26
N TYR A 235 0.98 -5.33 13.47
CA TYR A 235 2.40 -5.44 13.76
C TYR A 235 3.18 -4.40 12.94
N MET A 236 4.00 -3.60 13.60
CA MET A 236 4.82 -2.56 12.97
C MET A 236 6.30 -2.82 13.26
N HIS A 237 7.11 -2.81 12.21
CA HIS A 237 8.57 -2.95 12.32
C HIS A 237 9.26 -1.74 11.68
N TYR A 238 10.21 -1.17 12.41
CA TYR A 238 11.10 -0.09 11.96
C TYR A 238 12.54 -0.52 12.21
N PRO A 239 13.34 -0.79 11.15
CA PRO A 239 14.66 -1.44 11.27
C PRO A 239 15.71 -0.50 11.78
N SER A 240 15.67 0.29 12.65
CA SER A 240 16.69 1.11 13.30
C SER A 240 16.36 2.61 13.43
N GLN A 241 15.88 2.97 14.60
CA GLN A 241 16.11 4.32 15.12
C GLN A 241 16.36 4.21 16.61
N ASP A 242 17.61 4.02 16.98
CA ASP A 242 18.03 3.98 18.40
C ASP A 242 18.09 5.38 19.04
N LYS A 243 17.93 6.45 18.25
CA LYS A 243 18.02 7.84 18.74
C LYS A 243 16.96 8.73 18.11
N PRO A 244 16.38 9.66 18.86
CA PRO A 244 15.50 10.69 18.30
C PRO A 244 16.22 11.49 17.21
N PRO A 245 15.53 11.91 16.16
CA PRO A 245 16.11 12.77 15.12
C PRO A 245 16.49 14.14 15.69
N VAL A 246 17.64 14.65 15.27
CA VAL A 246 18.14 15.97 15.66
C VAL A 246 18.04 16.93 14.47
N ALA A 247 17.50 18.13 14.70
CA ALA A 247 17.40 19.15 13.67
C ALA A 247 18.79 19.52 13.12
N GLY A 248 18.94 19.55 11.79
CA GLY A 248 20.20 19.86 11.10
C GLY A 248 21.11 18.65 10.86
N GLU A 249 20.84 17.47 11.43
CA GLU A 249 21.54 16.24 11.08
C GLU A 249 20.91 15.55 9.87
N GLU A 250 21.74 15.02 8.98
CA GLU A 250 21.25 14.23 7.84
C GLU A 250 20.65 12.92 8.39
N GLN A 251 19.33 12.78 8.28
CA GLN A 251 18.68 11.51 8.57
C GLN A 251 18.93 10.54 7.41
N LYS A 252 19.58 9.43 7.71
CA LYS A 252 19.57 8.30 6.81
C LYS A 252 18.14 7.74 6.82
N ASP A 253 17.52 7.65 5.64
CA ASP A 253 16.26 6.94 5.46
C ASP A 253 16.37 5.56 6.12
N PRO A 254 15.38 5.15 6.94
CA PRO A 254 15.39 3.84 7.57
C PRO A 254 15.34 2.69 6.55
#